data_8288bb91387447e7edc29c54c1c13a18
#
_entry.id   8288bb91387447e7edc29c54c1c13a18
#
_cell.length_a   1.000
_cell.length_b   1.000
_cell.length_c   1.000
_cell.angle_alpha   90.00
_cell.angle_beta   90.00
_cell.angle_gamma   90.00
#
_symmetry.space_group_name_H-M   'P 1'
#
loop_
_entity.id
_entity.type
_entity.pdbx_description
1 polymer ?
#
loop_
_entity_poly.entity_id
_entity_poly.type
_entity_poly.pdbx_seq_one_letter_code
_entity_poly.pdbx_strand_id
1 'polypeptide(L)'
;NWMNNDFMKIENNQILSQALYSFDLSIFSLYPSLTTGGTLISLSRDETTNFKLLFERLNKTVINTWISTPSFVDICLLDPSFTEKEHPQLVQFILCGEELTKKTAEKLLTAFPSANIYNTYGPTEATGAISSVKITKELLTENDRVPIGFAKPGVDLKIMDKEIIIVGDSVAKGYFENPEKTEQAFFTVDGKPAYHTGDAGSISADGMLRYQGRIDFQVKFNGFRIELQDIEAN
;
A
#
# COMPACT_ATOMS: atom_id res chain seq x y z
N ASN A 1 -6.30 11.23 9.27
CA ASN A 1 -6.80 10.69 10.56
C ASN A 1 -6.80 9.15 10.61
N TRP A 2 -7.20 8.44 9.52
CA TRP A 2 -7.25 6.96 9.52
C TRP A 2 -5.88 6.32 9.84
N MET A 3 -4.80 6.73 9.16
CA MET A 3 -3.46 6.22 9.44
C MET A 3 -3.05 6.38 10.91
N ASN A 4 -3.30 7.56 11.50
CA ASN A 4 -2.96 7.80 12.90
C ASN A 4 -3.79 6.93 13.85
N ASN A 5 -5.10 6.79 13.56
CA ASN A 5 -6.01 6.09 14.45
C ASN A 5 -5.81 4.58 14.45
N ASP A 6 -5.49 4.00 13.27
CA ASP A 6 -5.43 2.55 13.12
C ASP A 6 -4.01 2.00 13.21
N PHE A 7 -2.99 2.76 12.76
CA PHE A 7 -1.64 2.24 12.62
C PHE A 7 -0.59 2.94 13.49
N MET A 8 -0.75 4.24 13.83
CA MET A 8 0.32 5.01 14.47
C MET A 8 0.13 5.13 15.99
N LYS A 9 0.07 3.98 16.67
CA LYS A 9 -0.11 3.92 18.14
C LYS A 9 1.21 3.75 18.91
N ILE A 10 2.35 3.77 18.23
CA ILE A 10 3.67 3.61 18.81
C ILE A 10 4.18 4.99 19.21
N GLU A 11 4.52 5.18 20.49
CA GLU A 11 5.15 6.42 20.96
C GLU A 11 6.57 6.55 20.40
N ASN A 12 6.99 7.79 20.06
CA ASN A 12 8.29 8.08 19.45
C ASN A 12 8.59 7.21 18.22
N ASN A 13 7.55 6.91 17.42
CA ASN A 13 7.60 5.99 16.30
C ASN A 13 8.66 6.41 15.27
N GLN A 14 9.59 5.50 14.96
CA GLN A 14 10.59 5.66 13.90
C GLN A 14 10.06 4.98 12.65
N ILE A 15 9.64 5.79 11.68
CA ILE A 15 8.90 5.36 10.49
C ILE A 15 9.83 5.37 9.30
N LEU A 16 10.08 4.20 8.70
CA LEU A 16 10.79 4.10 7.42
C LEU A 16 9.87 4.53 6.28
N SER A 17 10.36 5.44 5.45
CA SER A 17 9.75 5.88 4.20
C SER A 17 10.65 5.48 3.02
N GLN A 18 10.21 4.49 2.25
CA GLN A 18 10.91 4.06 1.05
C GLN A 18 10.48 4.86 -0.18
N ALA A 19 9.21 5.25 -0.24
CA ALA A 19 8.65 5.91 -1.42
C ALA A 19 9.23 7.32 -1.62
N LEU A 20 9.46 7.69 -2.87
CA LEU A 20 9.78 9.06 -3.25
C LEU A 20 8.61 9.98 -2.89
N TYR A 21 8.90 11.24 -2.53
CA TYR A 21 7.86 12.22 -2.17
C TYR A 21 6.90 12.59 -3.32
N SER A 22 7.25 12.24 -4.55
CA SER A 22 6.36 12.36 -5.72
C SER A 22 5.29 11.25 -5.80
N PHE A 23 5.41 10.19 -4.99
CA PHE A 23 4.43 9.11 -4.90
C PHE A 23 3.55 9.29 -3.66
N ASP A 24 2.27 9.00 -3.77
CA ASP A 24 1.28 9.12 -2.70
C ASP A 24 1.56 8.22 -1.50
N LEU A 25 2.24 7.09 -1.69
CA LEU A 25 2.67 6.24 -0.58
C LEU A 25 3.54 7.00 0.45
N SER A 26 4.26 8.04 0.03
CA SER A 26 5.07 8.88 0.93
C SER A 26 4.24 9.61 1.98
N ILE A 27 2.98 9.92 1.70
CA ILE A 27 2.09 10.60 2.65
C ILE A 27 1.78 9.74 3.87
N PHE A 28 1.88 8.41 3.77
CA PHE A 28 1.62 7.47 4.86
C PHE A 28 2.73 7.44 5.91
N SER A 29 3.91 7.90 5.56
CA SER A 29 5.03 8.08 6.48
C SER A 29 5.19 9.53 6.92
N LEU A 30 5.11 10.48 5.99
CA LEU A 30 5.35 11.90 6.23
C LEU A 30 4.33 12.51 7.20
N TYR A 31 3.03 12.43 6.88
CA TYR A 31 2.01 13.06 7.72
C TYR A 31 1.88 12.44 9.11
N PRO A 32 1.88 11.10 9.27
CA PRO A 32 1.92 10.51 10.59
C PRO A 32 3.15 10.94 11.40
N SER A 33 4.35 10.97 10.83
CA SER A 33 5.54 11.44 11.55
C SER A 33 5.36 12.87 12.06
N LEU A 34 4.84 13.78 11.24
CA LEU A 34 4.59 15.17 11.60
C LEU A 34 3.50 15.33 12.67
N THR A 35 2.42 14.55 12.58
CA THR A 35 1.25 14.72 13.45
C THR A 35 1.35 13.97 14.77
N THR A 36 2.21 12.95 14.87
CA THR A 36 2.43 12.17 16.10
C THR A 36 3.76 12.49 16.79
N GLY A 37 4.59 13.38 16.23
CA GLY A 37 5.91 13.69 16.75
C GLY A 37 6.91 12.54 16.56
N GLY A 38 6.66 11.65 15.60
CA GLY A 38 7.57 10.55 15.24
C GLY A 38 8.79 11.02 14.43
N THR A 39 9.70 10.10 14.20
CA THR A 39 10.89 10.33 13.35
C THR A 39 10.68 9.71 11.99
N LEU A 40 10.84 10.50 10.92
CA LEU A 40 10.83 10.00 9.54
C LEU A 40 12.24 9.57 9.13
N ILE A 41 12.37 8.31 8.72
CA ILE A 41 13.62 7.72 8.23
C ILE A 41 13.48 7.55 6.71
N SER A 42 14.06 8.48 5.96
CA SER A 42 14.07 8.42 4.50
C SER A 42 15.30 7.65 4.00
N LEU A 43 15.11 6.88 2.94
CA LEU A 43 16.19 6.26 2.19
C LEU A 43 16.53 7.12 0.97
N SER A 44 17.83 7.32 0.73
CA SER A 44 18.31 7.97 -0.47
C SER A 44 18.18 7.04 -1.69
N ARG A 45 18.27 7.60 -2.89
CA ARG A 45 18.29 6.82 -4.13
C ARG A 45 19.45 5.81 -4.15
N ASP A 46 20.62 6.22 -3.67
CA ASP A 46 21.79 5.34 -3.63
C ASP A 46 21.58 4.17 -2.67
N GLU A 47 20.96 4.42 -1.49
CA GLU A 47 20.62 3.36 -0.54
C GLU A 47 19.56 2.40 -1.10
N THR A 48 18.61 2.87 -1.89
CA THR A 48 17.59 1.98 -2.49
C THR A 48 18.07 1.18 -3.69
N THR A 49 19.14 1.61 -4.37
CA THR A 49 19.69 0.94 -5.56
C THR A 49 20.95 0.13 -5.29
N ASN A 50 21.61 0.35 -4.16
CA ASN A 50 22.81 -0.38 -3.74
C ASN A 50 22.50 -1.20 -2.47
N PHE A 51 22.31 -2.50 -2.63
CA PHE A 51 21.94 -3.40 -1.53
C PHE A 51 22.91 -3.40 -0.36
N LYS A 52 24.21 -3.22 -0.61
CA LYS A 52 25.19 -3.12 0.47
C LYS A 52 24.92 -1.89 1.35
N LEU A 53 24.72 -0.73 0.73
CA LEU A 53 24.41 0.50 1.45
C LEU A 53 23.05 0.40 2.15
N LEU A 54 22.05 -0.21 1.51
CA LEU A 54 20.73 -0.45 2.09
C LEU A 54 20.85 -1.25 3.39
N PHE A 55 21.47 -2.42 3.35
CA PHE A 55 21.58 -3.28 4.52
C PHE A 55 22.47 -2.68 5.61
N GLU A 56 23.56 -1.99 5.24
CA GLU A 56 24.35 -1.23 6.22
C GLU A 56 23.51 -0.13 6.91
N ARG A 57 22.61 0.52 6.18
CA ARG A 57 21.71 1.54 6.73
C ARG A 57 20.66 0.92 7.65
N LEU A 58 19.98 -0.15 7.20
CA LEU A 58 18.96 -0.84 7.99
C LEU A 58 19.52 -1.38 9.30
N ASN A 59 20.69 -2.02 9.26
CA ASN A 59 21.34 -2.58 10.45
C ASN A 59 21.81 -1.54 11.48
N LYS A 60 21.98 -0.27 11.06
CA LYS A 60 22.41 0.84 11.94
C LYS A 60 21.25 1.69 12.42
N THR A 61 20.04 1.46 11.91
CA THR A 61 18.89 2.36 12.15
C THR A 61 17.81 1.62 12.92
N VAL A 62 17.35 2.22 14.00
CA VAL A 62 16.14 1.73 14.70
C VAL A 62 14.93 2.11 13.88
N ILE A 63 14.09 1.15 13.55
CA ILE A 63 12.84 1.31 12.80
C ILE A 63 11.74 0.59 13.58
N ASN A 64 10.61 1.25 13.83
CA ASN A 64 9.45 0.63 14.47
C ASN A 64 8.37 0.29 13.46
N THR A 65 8.15 1.18 12.50
CA THR A 65 7.15 1.03 11.45
C THR A 65 7.82 1.11 10.07
N TRP A 66 7.54 0.12 9.26
CA TRP A 66 8.00 0.00 7.88
C TRP A 66 6.87 0.33 6.91
N ILE A 67 7.10 1.27 6.00
CA ILE A 67 6.14 1.61 4.94
C ILE A 67 6.84 1.53 3.58
N SER A 68 6.41 0.58 2.75
CA SER A 68 7.00 0.38 1.42
C SER A 68 6.05 -0.35 0.46
N THR A 69 6.53 -0.52 -0.78
CA THR A 69 5.93 -1.49 -1.71
C THR A 69 6.28 -2.93 -1.31
N PRO A 70 5.43 -3.92 -1.65
CA PRO A 70 5.73 -5.34 -1.48
C PRO A 70 7.04 -5.79 -2.14
N SER A 71 7.35 -5.29 -3.33
CA SER A 71 8.61 -5.62 -4.03
C SER A 71 9.84 -5.17 -3.27
N PHE A 72 9.80 -4.00 -2.62
CA PHE A 72 10.93 -3.51 -1.84
C PHE A 72 11.19 -4.37 -0.59
N VAL A 73 10.15 -4.77 0.13
CA VAL A 73 10.32 -5.67 1.26
C VAL A 73 10.79 -7.07 0.83
N ASP A 74 10.35 -7.56 -0.34
CA ASP A 74 10.82 -8.86 -0.86
C ASP A 74 12.31 -8.83 -1.19
N ILE A 75 12.85 -7.69 -1.66
CA ILE A 75 14.29 -7.47 -1.81
C ILE A 75 14.99 -7.53 -0.45
N CYS A 76 14.46 -6.86 0.57
CA CYS A 76 15.07 -6.87 1.91
C CYS A 76 15.07 -8.28 2.53
N LEU A 77 14.05 -9.09 2.24
CA LEU A 77 13.98 -10.50 2.67
C LEU A 77 15.00 -11.44 1.99
N LEU A 78 15.79 -10.94 1.04
CA LEU A 78 16.94 -11.68 0.48
C LEU A 78 18.14 -11.68 1.44
N ASP A 79 18.22 -10.70 2.35
CA ASP A 79 19.23 -10.70 3.41
C ASP A 79 18.79 -11.60 4.58
N PRO A 80 19.54 -12.67 4.90
CA PRO A 80 19.23 -13.54 6.03
C PRO A 80 19.23 -12.84 7.40
N SER A 81 19.84 -11.66 7.50
CA SER A 81 19.84 -10.85 8.73
C SER A 81 18.59 -9.98 8.88
N PHE A 82 17.76 -9.83 7.84
CA PHE A 82 16.52 -9.06 7.93
C PHE A 82 15.42 -9.87 8.63
N THR A 83 15.55 -9.98 9.94
CA THR A 83 14.67 -10.77 10.80
C THR A 83 14.33 -10.02 12.08
N GLU A 84 13.26 -10.44 12.76
CA GLU A 84 12.87 -9.92 14.07
C GLU A 84 13.99 -10.01 15.12
N LYS A 85 14.84 -11.04 15.04
CA LYS A 85 15.96 -11.21 15.95
C LYS A 85 16.98 -10.07 15.83
N GLU A 86 17.30 -9.65 14.62
CA GLU A 86 18.29 -8.59 14.36
C GLU A 86 17.64 -7.19 14.37
N HIS A 87 16.31 -7.10 14.11
CA HIS A 87 15.52 -5.88 14.15
C HIS A 87 14.34 -5.96 15.12
N PRO A 88 14.55 -6.17 16.42
CA PRO A 88 13.47 -6.46 17.39
C PRO A 88 12.50 -5.28 17.62
N GLN A 89 12.88 -4.06 17.23
CA GLN A 89 12.01 -2.90 17.32
C GLN A 89 11.10 -2.71 16.09
N LEU A 90 11.32 -3.47 15.02
CA LEU A 90 10.48 -3.42 13.81
C LEU A 90 9.24 -4.28 14.02
N VAL A 91 8.20 -3.65 14.53
CA VAL A 91 6.97 -4.31 15.01
C VAL A 91 5.78 -4.13 14.08
N GLN A 92 5.93 -3.34 13.02
CA GLN A 92 4.84 -3.06 12.09
C GLN A 92 5.31 -2.87 10.65
N PHE A 93 4.57 -3.49 9.71
CA PHE A 93 4.71 -3.30 8.27
C PHE A 93 3.40 -2.83 7.66
N ILE A 94 3.45 -1.81 6.83
CA ILE A 94 2.32 -1.31 6.03
C ILE A 94 2.76 -1.34 4.58
N LEU A 95 2.18 -2.26 3.81
CA LEU A 95 2.55 -2.51 2.42
C LEU A 95 1.44 -2.01 1.49
N CYS A 96 1.82 -1.23 0.47
CA CYS A 96 0.90 -0.65 -0.50
C CYS A 96 1.55 -0.46 -1.87
N GLY A 97 0.73 -0.22 -2.88
CA GLY A 97 1.17 0.20 -4.22
C GLY A 97 1.33 -0.93 -5.22
N GLU A 98 1.51 -2.16 -4.77
CA GLU A 98 1.60 -3.36 -5.59
C GLU A 98 0.83 -4.52 -4.98
N GLU A 99 0.63 -5.60 -5.74
CA GLU A 99 0.06 -6.83 -5.19
C GLU A 99 1.05 -7.48 -4.21
N LEU A 100 0.62 -7.66 -2.96
CA LEU A 100 1.35 -8.47 -2.00
C LEU A 100 1.15 -9.95 -2.33
N THR A 101 2.20 -10.64 -2.79
CA THR A 101 2.11 -12.06 -3.08
C THR A 101 2.02 -12.89 -1.80
N LYS A 102 1.33 -14.03 -1.85
CA LYS A 102 1.25 -14.98 -0.73
C LYS A 102 2.65 -15.41 -0.27
N LYS A 103 3.55 -15.68 -1.23
CA LYS A 103 4.94 -16.05 -0.96
C LYS A 103 5.70 -14.98 -0.17
N THR A 104 5.58 -13.71 -0.55
CA THR A 104 6.22 -12.60 0.16
C THR A 104 5.63 -12.43 1.55
N ALA A 105 4.31 -12.55 1.69
CA ALA A 105 3.62 -12.48 2.98
C ALA A 105 4.05 -13.61 3.93
N GLU A 106 4.16 -14.85 3.44
CA GLU A 106 4.63 -16.01 4.21
C GLU A 106 6.09 -15.85 4.69
N LYS A 107 6.98 -15.38 3.80
CA LYS A 107 8.37 -15.06 4.17
C LYS A 107 8.42 -13.99 5.27
N LEU A 108 7.63 -12.94 5.11
CA LEU A 108 7.62 -11.83 6.07
C LEU A 108 7.09 -12.25 7.44
N LEU A 109 5.99 -13.05 7.49
CA LEU A 109 5.48 -13.66 8.72
C LEU A 109 6.49 -14.63 9.38
N THR A 110 7.36 -15.23 8.59
CA THR A 110 8.42 -16.12 9.11
C THR A 110 9.57 -15.30 9.67
N ALA A 111 9.99 -14.25 9.00
CA ALA A 111 11.10 -13.39 9.41
C ALA A 111 10.74 -12.51 10.61
N PHE A 112 9.47 -12.07 10.70
CA PHE A 112 8.94 -11.17 11.74
C PHE A 112 7.63 -11.74 12.34
N PRO A 113 7.70 -12.85 13.10
CA PRO A 113 6.50 -13.55 13.56
C PRO A 113 5.64 -12.78 14.55
N SER A 114 6.20 -11.80 15.27
CA SER A 114 5.46 -10.96 16.25
C SER A 114 5.02 -9.61 15.66
N ALA A 115 5.48 -9.24 14.46
CA ALA A 115 5.13 -7.97 13.87
C ALA A 115 3.69 -7.95 13.33
N ASN A 116 3.08 -6.77 13.35
CA ASN A 116 1.81 -6.51 12.68
C ASN A 116 2.08 -6.20 11.21
N ILE A 117 1.64 -7.05 10.30
CA ILE A 117 1.80 -6.87 8.86
C ILE A 117 0.46 -6.53 8.26
N TYR A 118 0.38 -5.41 7.54
CA TYR A 118 -0.83 -4.94 6.89
C TYR A 118 -0.62 -4.86 5.38
N ASN A 119 -1.55 -5.44 4.62
CA ASN A 119 -1.72 -5.18 3.21
C ASN A 119 -2.74 -4.05 3.06
N THR A 120 -2.41 -3.02 2.32
CA THR A 120 -3.29 -1.87 2.07
C THR A 120 -3.46 -1.66 0.56
N TYR A 121 -4.61 -1.15 0.16
CA TYR A 121 -4.93 -0.94 -1.25
C TYR A 121 -5.64 0.40 -1.44
N GLY A 122 -5.34 1.03 -2.56
CA GLY A 122 -6.03 2.18 -3.10
C GLY A 122 -5.22 2.85 -4.22
N PRO A 123 -5.90 3.58 -5.12
CA PRO A 123 -5.28 4.41 -6.13
C PRO A 123 -5.01 5.82 -5.61
N THR A 124 -4.12 6.54 -6.26
CA THR A 124 -3.83 7.96 -6.01
C THR A 124 -5.10 8.82 -6.10
N GLU A 125 -6.00 8.48 -7.02
CA GLU A 125 -7.29 9.14 -7.27
C GLU A 125 -8.27 9.03 -6.09
N ALA A 126 -7.97 8.15 -5.11
CA ALA A 126 -8.75 8.05 -3.87
C ALA A 126 -7.88 8.27 -2.62
N THR A 127 -6.84 9.11 -2.73
CA THR A 127 -5.95 9.51 -1.64
C THR A 127 -5.12 8.33 -1.09
N GLY A 128 -4.54 7.54 -1.99
CA GLY A 128 -3.69 6.40 -1.68
C GLY A 128 -4.49 5.19 -1.17
N ALA A 129 -4.31 4.74 0.07
CA ALA A 129 -5.04 3.56 0.55
C ALA A 129 -6.47 3.86 1.01
N ILE A 130 -7.39 3.00 0.62
CA ILE A 130 -8.82 3.02 0.99
C ILE A 130 -9.25 1.77 1.72
N SER A 131 -8.42 0.73 1.73
CA SER A 131 -8.70 -0.51 2.47
C SER A 131 -7.42 -1.08 3.09
N SER A 132 -7.61 -1.95 4.08
CA SER A 132 -6.52 -2.67 4.73
C SER A 132 -6.96 -4.01 5.28
N VAL A 133 -6.00 -4.93 5.41
CA VAL A 133 -6.17 -6.18 6.15
C VAL A 133 -4.87 -6.53 6.87
N LYS A 134 -4.98 -7.02 8.10
CA LYS A 134 -3.86 -7.62 8.82
C LYS A 134 -3.58 -9.00 8.27
N ILE A 135 -2.34 -9.26 7.90
CA ILE A 135 -1.90 -10.54 7.38
C ILE A 135 -1.68 -11.51 8.54
N THR A 136 -2.33 -12.67 8.48
CA THR A 136 -2.14 -13.79 9.40
C THR A 136 -1.96 -15.09 8.61
N LYS A 137 -1.47 -16.14 9.26
CA LYS A 137 -1.31 -17.46 8.63
C LYS A 137 -2.66 -18.02 8.19
N GLU A 138 -3.70 -17.82 9.00
CA GLU A 138 -5.07 -18.26 8.74
C GLU A 138 -5.59 -17.57 7.47
N LEU A 139 -5.45 -16.23 7.38
CA LEU A 139 -5.85 -15.46 6.20
C LEU A 139 -5.18 -15.99 4.92
N LEU A 140 -3.88 -16.30 4.99
CA LEU A 140 -3.13 -16.85 3.84
C LEU A 140 -3.57 -18.26 3.49
N THR A 141 -3.99 -19.07 4.46
CA THR A 141 -4.47 -20.44 4.21
C THR A 141 -5.84 -20.44 3.54
N GLU A 142 -6.71 -19.53 3.95
CA GLU A 142 -8.11 -19.44 3.48
C GLU A 142 -8.24 -18.75 2.11
N ASN A 143 -7.21 -18.10 1.62
CA ASN A 143 -7.26 -17.33 0.37
C ASN A 143 -6.13 -17.73 -0.58
N ASP A 144 -6.45 -17.92 -1.85
CA ASP A 144 -5.46 -18.20 -2.91
C ASP A 144 -4.59 -16.98 -3.21
N ARG A 145 -5.18 -15.79 -3.16
CA ARG A 145 -4.50 -14.50 -3.26
C ARG A 145 -4.68 -13.71 -1.96
N VAL A 146 -3.70 -12.89 -1.61
CA VAL A 146 -3.79 -12.02 -0.44
C VAL A 146 -4.92 -11.01 -0.64
N PRO A 147 -5.94 -10.98 0.24
CA PRO A 147 -7.01 -9.99 0.13
C PRO A 147 -6.49 -8.57 0.31
N ILE A 148 -7.23 -7.59 -0.21
CA ILE A 148 -6.93 -6.17 -0.02
C ILE A 148 -7.77 -5.53 1.10
N GLY A 149 -8.59 -6.33 1.76
CA GLY A 149 -9.13 -6.05 3.09
C GLY A 149 -10.44 -5.29 3.13
N PHE A 150 -10.63 -4.56 4.20
CA PHE A 150 -11.87 -3.85 4.51
C PHE A 150 -11.72 -2.36 4.24
N ALA A 151 -12.81 -1.71 3.81
CA ALA A 151 -12.83 -0.27 3.57
C ALA A 151 -12.50 0.53 4.84
N LYS A 152 -11.73 1.59 4.69
CA LYS A 152 -11.54 2.58 5.77
C LYS A 152 -12.84 3.33 6.06
N PRO A 153 -13.02 3.88 7.28
CA PRO A 153 -14.19 4.68 7.60
C PRO A 153 -14.42 5.83 6.60
N GLY A 154 -15.68 6.00 6.16
CA GLY A 154 -16.08 7.05 5.22
C GLY A 154 -15.87 6.71 3.75
N VAL A 155 -15.46 5.48 3.44
CA VAL A 155 -15.38 4.95 2.08
C VAL A 155 -16.36 3.80 1.92
N ASP A 156 -17.17 3.86 0.87
CA ASP A 156 -18.00 2.75 0.43
C ASP A 156 -17.34 2.09 -0.78
N LEU A 157 -17.29 0.75 -0.79
CA LEU A 157 -16.77 -0.04 -1.91
C LEU A 157 -17.95 -0.76 -2.59
N LYS A 158 -18.01 -0.67 -3.90
CA LYS A 158 -19.02 -1.36 -4.72
C LYS A 158 -18.33 -2.19 -5.80
N ILE A 159 -18.99 -3.23 -6.27
CA ILE A 159 -18.58 -3.97 -7.47
C ILE A 159 -19.61 -3.66 -8.55
N MET A 160 -19.16 -3.08 -9.67
CA MET A 160 -19.97 -2.81 -10.86
C MET A 160 -19.27 -3.44 -12.06
N ASP A 161 -19.95 -4.33 -12.75
CA ASP A 161 -19.41 -5.07 -13.91
C ASP A 161 -18.04 -5.74 -13.64
N LYS A 162 -17.87 -6.32 -12.45
CA LYS A 162 -16.65 -6.91 -11.88
C LYS A 162 -15.58 -5.89 -11.47
N GLU A 163 -15.76 -4.61 -11.72
CA GLU A 163 -14.85 -3.55 -11.34
C GLU A 163 -15.09 -3.10 -9.90
N ILE A 164 -13.99 -2.80 -9.21
CA ILE A 164 -14.02 -2.16 -7.89
C ILE A 164 -14.30 -0.68 -8.09
N ILE A 165 -15.38 -0.19 -7.51
CA ILE A 165 -15.75 1.24 -7.49
C ILE A 165 -15.53 1.78 -6.09
N ILE A 166 -14.81 2.88 -6.00
CA ILE A 166 -14.58 3.60 -4.74
C ILE A 166 -15.56 4.77 -4.67
N VAL A 167 -16.30 4.87 -3.56
CA VAL A 167 -17.29 5.94 -3.35
C VAL A 167 -17.02 6.64 -2.02
N GLY A 168 -16.95 7.97 -2.03
CA GLY A 168 -16.79 8.75 -0.80
C GLY A 168 -15.85 9.95 -0.94
N ASP A 169 -15.67 10.65 0.18
CA ASP A 169 -14.94 11.93 0.24
C ASP A 169 -13.42 11.83 -0.02
N SER A 170 -12.87 10.61 -0.04
CA SER A 170 -11.47 10.38 -0.40
C SER A 170 -11.21 10.41 -1.91
N VAL A 171 -12.27 10.37 -2.72
CA VAL A 171 -12.18 10.44 -4.18
C VAL A 171 -11.81 11.86 -4.60
N ALA A 172 -10.80 11.97 -5.47
CA ALA A 172 -10.32 13.24 -6.00
C ALA A 172 -11.39 13.94 -6.88
N LYS A 173 -11.16 15.22 -7.18
CA LYS A 173 -12.08 16.00 -8.04
C LYS A 173 -11.91 15.71 -9.53
N GLY A 174 -10.82 15.04 -9.92
CA GLY A 174 -10.47 14.75 -11.30
C GLY A 174 -9.00 14.96 -11.59
N TYR A 175 -8.64 14.86 -12.85
CA TYR A 175 -7.28 15.09 -13.35
C TYR A 175 -7.09 16.56 -13.74
N PHE A 176 -5.94 17.12 -13.35
CA PHE A 176 -5.59 18.50 -13.64
C PHE A 176 -5.52 18.73 -15.17
N GLU A 177 -6.24 19.75 -15.67
CA GLU A 177 -6.31 20.13 -17.09
C GLU A 177 -6.65 18.98 -18.06
N ASN A 178 -7.34 17.93 -17.58
CA ASN A 178 -7.73 16.79 -18.40
C ASN A 178 -9.22 16.43 -18.15
N PRO A 179 -10.16 17.22 -18.69
CA PRO A 179 -11.59 17.00 -18.48
C PRO A 179 -12.07 15.66 -19.09
N GLU A 180 -11.54 15.28 -20.26
CA GLU A 180 -11.94 14.03 -20.93
C GLU A 180 -11.65 12.80 -20.08
N LYS A 181 -10.42 12.63 -19.60
CA LYS A 181 -10.08 11.52 -18.69
C LYS A 181 -10.81 11.63 -17.34
N THR A 182 -11.12 12.86 -16.90
CA THR A 182 -11.89 13.07 -15.68
C THR A 182 -13.32 12.53 -15.82
N GLU A 183 -14.02 12.87 -16.90
CA GLU A 183 -15.38 12.38 -17.16
C GLU A 183 -15.46 10.87 -17.34
N GLN A 184 -14.41 10.25 -17.86
CA GLN A 184 -14.32 8.79 -18.01
C GLN A 184 -14.12 8.06 -16.68
N ALA A 185 -13.34 8.62 -15.76
CA ALA A 185 -12.91 7.93 -14.54
C ALA A 185 -13.69 8.34 -13.30
N PHE A 186 -14.20 9.56 -13.22
CA PHE A 186 -14.88 10.10 -12.05
C PHE A 186 -16.37 10.36 -12.34
N PHE A 187 -17.21 9.95 -11.39
CA PHE A 187 -18.67 10.10 -11.50
C PHE A 187 -19.30 10.27 -10.11
N THR A 188 -20.60 10.09 -9.98
CA THR A 188 -21.29 10.15 -8.70
C THR A 188 -22.19 8.93 -8.51
N VAL A 189 -22.22 8.43 -7.29
CA VAL A 189 -23.11 7.36 -6.85
C VAL A 189 -23.86 7.85 -5.61
N ASP A 190 -25.17 7.89 -5.68
CA ASP A 190 -26.04 8.37 -4.58
C ASP A 190 -25.64 9.76 -4.05
N GLY A 191 -25.21 10.65 -4.98
CA GLY A 191 -24.76 12.01 -4.67
C GLY A 191 -23.36 12.13 -4.07
N LYS A 192 -22.62 11.03 -3.93
CA LYS A 192 -21.23 11.01 -3.46
C LYS A 192 -20.25 10.86 -4.61
N PRO A 193 -19.04 11.46 -4.54
CA PRO A 193 -17.97 11.22 -5.51
C PRO A 193 -17.65 9.73 -5.63
N ALA A 194 -17.42 9.28 -6.85
CA ALA A 194 -17.09 7.89 -7.16
C ALA A 194 -15.97 7.81 -8.21
N TYR A 195 -15.21 6.74 -8.19
CA TYR A 195 -14.07 6.53 -9.08
C TYR A 195 -14.03 5.10 -9.63
N HIS A 196 -13.87 5.00 -10.94
CA HIS A 196 -13.57 3.77 -11.66
C HIS A 196 -12.10 3.40 -11.48
N THR A 197 -11.82 2.27 -10.80
CA THR A 197 -10.43 1.90 -10.49
C THR A 197 -9.71 1.22 -11.63
N GLY A 198 -10.44 0.60 -12.56
CA GLY A 198 -9.90 -0.33 -13.55
C GLY A 198 -9.42 -1.66 -12.93
N ASP A 199 -9.67 -1.88 -11.64
CA ASP A 199 -9.31 -3.11 -10.94
C ASP A 199 -10.52 -4.04 -10.84
N ALA A 200 -10.36 -5.29 -11.26
CA ALA A 200 -11.36 -6.33 -11.02
C ALA A 200 -11.31 -6.80 -9.57
N GLY A 201 -12.48 -7.08 -9.01
CA GLY A 201 -12.55 -7.59 -7.65
C GLY A 201 -13.91 -8.14 -7.25
N SER A 202 -13.97 -8.60 -6.01
CA SER A 202 -15.19 -9.07 -5.37
C SER A 202 -15.21 -8.70 -3.89
N ILE A 203 -16.41 -8.55 -3.32
CA ILE A 203 -16.62 -8.32 -1.89
C ILE A 203 -17.34 -9.54 -1.32
N SER A 204 -16.76 -10.16 -0.29
CA SER A 204 -17.39 -11.28 0.41
C SER A 204 -18.50 -10.80 1.36
N ALA A 205 -19.29 -11.74 1.88
CA ALA A 205 -20.43 -11.44 2.75
C ALA A 205 -20.03 -10.70 4.05
N ASP A 206 -18.82 -10.89 4.52
CA ASP A 206 -18.22 -10.19 5.67
C ASP A 206 -17.65 -8.80 5.31
N GLY A 207 -17.70 -8.39 4.03
CA GLY A 207 -17.22 -7.10 3.55
C GLY A 207 -15.75 -7.09 3.11
N MET A 208 -15.06 -8.24 3.11
CA MET A 208 -13.66 -8.31 2.67
C MET A 208 -13.54 -8.16 1.15
N LEU A 209 -12.74 -7.20 0.72
CA LEU A 209 -12.43 -6.93 -0.68
C LEU A 209 -11.29 -7.83 -1.17
N ARG A 210 -11.50 -8.48 -2.31
CA ARG A 210 -10.51 -9.32 -3.00
C ARG A 210 -10.21 -8.75 -4.37
N TYR A 211 -8.92 -8.54 -4.64
CA TYR A 211 -8.41 -8.11 -5.93
C TYR A 211 -8.28 -9.30 -6.88
N GLN A 212 -8.68 -9.12 -8.14
CA GLN A 212 -8.69 -10.17 -9.16
C GLN A 212 -7.87 -9.83 -10.40
N GLY A 213 -7.16 -8.71 -10.39
CA GLY A 213 -6.34 -8.23 -11.50
C GLY A 213 -6.84 -6.92 -12.09
N ARG A 214 -6.19 -6.44 -13.16
CA ARG A 214 -6.61 -5.27 -13.92
C ARG A 214 -7.63 -5.66 -14.99
N ILE A 215 -8.57 -4.75 -15.26
CA ILE A 215 -9.51 -4.86 -16.40
C ILE A 215 -8.88 -4.23 -17.64
N ASP A 216 -8.04 -3.22 -17.44
CA ASP A 216 -7.30 -2.48 -18.46
C ASP A 216 -5.86 -2.99 -18.65
N PHE A 217 -5.10 -2.30 -19.50
CA PHE A 217 -3.70 -2.62 -19.83
C PHE A 217 -2.66 -1.92 -18.93
N GLN A 218 -3.07 -1.34 -17.80
CA GLN A 218 -2.15 -0.74 -16.84
C GLN A 218 -1.38 -1.83 -16.08
N VAL A 219 -0.08 -1.62 -15.89
CA VAL A 219 0.76 -2.49 -15.06
C VAL A 219 1.43 -1.70 -13.93
N LYS A 220 1.67 -2.37 -12.80
CA LYS A 220 2.49 -1.85 -11.70
C LYS A 220 3.81 -2.63 -11.68
N PHE A 221 4.92 -1.93 -11.80
CA PHE A 221 6.25 -2.54 -11.82
C PHE A 221 7.23 -1.73 -10.98
N ASN A 222 7.80 -2.34 -9.94
CA ASN A 222 8.70 -1.69 -8.98
C ASN A 222 8.16 -0.36 -8.42
N GLY A 223 6.87 -0.32 -8.10
CA GLY A 223 6.18 0.87 -7.59
C GLY A 223 5.75 1.88 -8.67
N PHE A 224 6.17 1.73 -9.92
CA PHE A 224 5.76 2.60 -11.02
C PHE A 224 4.43 2.13 -11.62
N ARG A 225 3.55 3.10 -11.88
CA ARG A 225 2.31 2.91 -12.63
C ARG A 225 2.58 3.17 -14.11
N ILE A 226 2.40 2.16 -14.96
CA ILE A 226 2.74 2.18 -16.38
C ILE A 226 1.48 1.88 -17.18
N GLU A 227 1.09 2.82 -18.04
CA GLU A 227 0.04 2.63 -19.04
C GLU A 227 0.70 2.04 -20.30
N LEU A 228 0.40 0.78 -20.63
CA LEU A 228 1.01 0.13 -21.81
C LEU A 228 0.63 0.84 -23.10
N GLN A 229 -0.57 1.43 -23.18
CA GLN A 229 -1.01 2.20 -24.34
C GLN A 229 -0.14 3.44 -24.59
N ASP A 230 0.40 4.10 -23.55
CA ASP A 230 1.31 5.24 -23.71
C ASP A 230 2.66 4.81 -24.33
N ILE A 231 3.08 3.54 -24.11
CA ILE A 231 4.30 2.98 -24.71
C ILE A 231 4.04 2.61 -26.17
N GLU A 232 2.86 2.05 -26.49
CA GLU A 232 2.49 1.66 -27.84
C GLU A 232 2.22 2.86 -28.77
N ALA A 233 1.84 4.01 -28.19
CA ALA A 233 1.57 5.25 -28.94
C ALA A 233 2.83 6.07 -29.30
N ASN A 234 4.00 5.76 -28.76
CA ASN A 234 5.30 6.37 -29.03
C ASN A 234 6.20 5.47 -29.88
#